data_ac38d6e3df365716fe829db1f5e4b7d6
#
_entry.id   ac38d6e3df365716fe829db1f5e4b7d6
#
_cell.length_a   1.000
_cell.length_b   1.000
_cell.length_c   1.000
_cell.angle_alpha   90.00
_cell.angle_beta   90.00
_cell.angle_gamma   90.00
#
_symmetry.space_group_name_H-M   'P 1'
#
loop_
_entity.id
_entity.type
_entity.pdbx_description
1 polymer ?
#
loop_
_entity_poly.entity_id
_entity_poly.type
_entity_poly.pdbx_seq_one_letter_code
_entity_poly.pdbx_strand_id
1 'polypeptide(L)'
;LLGAIAKVETGRRAPDGSVQPWPWSYNAAGDGRYVASRPEVIEEVRALQARGVRSIDIGCMQINLLHHPTAFPDLEAGFDPATNVAYAVRYLRELQARSGDWNQAVALYHSATPERGLIYQQRVMAALSGQGFVPGPAPGVIPLPGPAMAGLCASGRGAVML
;
A
#
# COMPACT_ATOMS: atom_id res chain seq x y z
N LEU A 1 -1.38 10.14 -8.83
CA LEU A 1 -0.56 10.03 -7.61
C LEU A 1 -0.85 8.73 -6.82
N LEU A 2 -2.12 8.44 -6.46
CA LEU A 2 -2.47 7.26 -5.65
C LEU A 2 -2.03 5.94 -6.29
N GLY A 3 -2.22 5.77 -7.60
CA GLY A 3 -1.74 4.59 -8.32
C GLY A 3 -0.21 4.44 -8.28
N ALA A 4 0.54 5.54 -8.24
CA ALA A 4 1.99 5.51 -8.09
C ALA A 4 2.39 5.09 -6.66
N ILE A 5 1.73 5.63 -5.64
CA ILE A 5 1.91 5.21 -4.24
C ILE A 5 1.63 3.70 -4.12
N ALA A 6 0.46 3.23 -4.56
CA ALA A 6 0.11 1.82 -4.49
C ALA A 6 1.11 0.90 -5.21
N LYS A 7 1.68 1.33 -6.35
CA LYS A 7 2.75 0.59 -7.05
C LYS A 7 4.05 0.56 -6.26
N VAL A 8 4.39 1.64 -5.56
CA VAL A 8 5.60 1.68 -4.72
C VAL A 8 5.43 0.79 -3.49
N GLU A 9 4.23 0.77 -2.90
CA GLU A 9 3.93 -0.01 -1.70
C GLU A 9 3.84 -1.52 -1.99
N THR A 10 3.04 -1.89 -2.97
CA THR A 10 2.66 -3.29 -3.18
C THR A 10 2.75 -3.73 -4.64
N GLY A 11 3.54 -3.01 -5.45
CA GLY A 11 3.68 -3.31 -6.87
C GLY A 11 4.26 -4.70 -7.12
N ARG A 12 3.48 -5.55 -7.76
CA ARG A 12 3.85 -6.90 -8.18
C ARG A 12 3.95 -6.95 -9.71
N ARG A 13 5.01 -7.56 -10.23
CA ARG A 13 5.18 -7.72 -11.67
C ARG A 13 4.23 -8.81 -12.18
N ALA A 14 3.39 -8.45 -13.14
CA ALA A 14 2.52 -9.38 -13.85
C ALA A 14 3.29 -10.11 -14.98
N PRO A 15 2.76 -11.22 -15.53
CA PRO A 15 3.41 -11.96 -16.63
C PRO A 15 3.65 -11.13 -17.89
N ASP A 16 2.84 -10.11 -18.15
CA ASP A 16 2.98 -9.16 -19.27
C ASP A 16 4.05 -8.09 -19.01
N GLY A 17 4.76 -8.17 -17.86
CA GLY A 17 5.79 -7.22 -17.46
C GLY A 17 5.27 -5.96 -16.80
N SER A 18 3.96 -5.72 -16.77
CA SER A 18 3.36 -4.59 -16.06
C SER A 18 3.53 -4.72 -14.54
N VAL A 19 3.49 -3.59 -13.83
CA VAL A 19 3.51 -3.56 -12.36
C VAL A 19 2.13 -3.15 -11.88
N GLN A 20 1.50 -4.05 -11.11
CA GLN A 20 0.18 -3.82 -10.56
C GLN A 20 0.22 -3.89 -9.02
N PRO A 21 -0.45 -2.97 -8.32
CA PRO A 21 -0.62 -3.05 -6.88
C PRO A 21 -1.38 -4.32 -6.48
N TRP A 22 -0.96 -4.95 -5.37
CA TRP A 22 -1.59 -6.17 -4.89
C TRP A 22 -2.39 -5.91 -3.60
N PRO A 23 -3.72 -6.12 -3.61
CA PRO A 23 -4.57 -5.75 -2.48
C PRO A 23 -4.41 -6.66 -1.25
N TRP A 24 -4.05 -7.92 -1.45
CA TRP A 24 -3.92 -8.91 -0.38
C TRP A 24 -2.45 -9.10 -0.01
N SER A 25 -1.86 -8.00 0.43
CA SER A 25 -0.50 -7.95 0.91
C SER A 25 -0.45 -7.36 2.31
N TYR A 26 0.53 -7.81 3.07
CA TYR A 26 0.87 -7.21 4.35
C TYR A 26 2.38 -7.19 4.55
N ASN A 27 2.85 -6.34 5.47
CA ASN A 27 4.22 -6.35 5.95
C ASN A 27 4.18 -6.38 7.49
N ALA A 28 4.82 -7.36 8.08
CA ALA A 28 4.94 -7.50 9.53
C ALA A 28 6.41 -7.50 9.92
N ALA A 29 6.85 -6.43 10.61
CA ALA A 29 8.23 -6.27 11.08
C ALA A 29 9.30 -6.39 9.96
N GLY A 30 8.98 -5.93 8.74
CA GLY A 30 9.87 -5.99 7.58
C GLY A 30 9.73 -7.25 6.73
N ASP A 31 8.93 -8.24 7.16
CA ASP A 31 8.59 -9.42 6.36
C ASP A 31 7.30 -9.16 5.57
N GLY A 32 7.46 -8.80 4.30
CA GLY A 32 6.35 -8.50 3.39
C GLY A 32 5.85 -9.76 2.69
N ARG A 33 4.54 -9.91 2.59
CA ARG A 33 3.86 -11.06 2.00
C ARG A 33 2.81 -10.65 0.97
N TYR A 34 2.74 -11.41 -0.11
CA TYR A 34 1.65 -11.37 -1.07
C TYR A 34 0.87 -12.67 -0.99
N VAL A 35 -0.40 -12.57 -0.66
CA VAL A 35 -1.28 -13.74 -0.43
C VAL A 35 -2.24 -13.87 -1.61
N ALA A 36 -2.69 -15.10 -1.88
CA ALA A 36 -3.47 -15.37 -3.08
C ALA A 36 -4.90 -14.82 -3.00
N SER A 37 -5.49 -14.79 -1.80
CA SER A 37 -6.87 -14.39 -1.59
C SER A 37 -7.09 -13.55 -0.36
N ARG A 38 -8.21 -12.81 -0.35
CA ARG A 38 -8.62 -11.99 0.80
C ARG A 38 -8.89 -12.82 2.06
N PRO A 39 -9.58 -13.97 2.03
CA PRO A 39 -9.73 -14.78 3.23
C PRO A 39 -8.40 -15.24 3.82
N GLU A 40 -7.47 -15.72 2.99
CA GLU A 40 -6.16 -16.17 3.46
C GLU A 40 -5.35 -15.05 4.13
N VAL A 41 -5.28 -13.87 3.52
CA VAL A 41 -4.52 -12.75 4.11
C VAL A 41 -5.11 -12.30 5.45
N ILE A 42 -6.43 -12.35 5.60
CA ILE A 42 -7.11 -12.04 6.86
C ILE A 42 -6.73 -13.07 7.94
N GLU A 43 -6.73 -14.36 7.61
CA GLU A 43 -6.34 -15.43 8.54
C GLU A 43 -4.86 -15.30 8.96
N GLU A 44 -3.95 -15.05 8.02
CA GLU A 44 -2.54 -14.85 8.33
C GLU A 44 -2.33 -13.66 9.28
N VAL A 45 -2.98 -12.53 9.01
CA VAL A 45 -2.87 -11.32 9.85
C VAL A 45 -3.51 -11.53 11.23
N ARG A 46 -4.66 -12.22 11.32
CA ARG A 46 -5.24 -12.62 12.62
C ARG A 46 -4.27 -13.48 13.44
N ALA A 47 -3.64 -14.46 12.81
CA ALA A 47 -2.66 -15.31 13.48
C ALA A 47 -1.44 -14.50 13.97
N LEU A 48 -0.98 -13.50 13.23
CA LEU A 48 0.07 -12.58 13.67
C LEU A 48 -0.37 -11.75 14.89
N GLN A 49 -1.56 -11.17 14.82
CA GLN A 49 -2.12 -10.39 15.94
C GLN A 49 -2.30 -11.23 17.21
N ALA A 50 -2.76 -12.48 17.06
CA ALA A 50 -2.89 -13.42 18.18
C ALA A 50 -1.55 -13.75 18.85
N ARG A 51 -0.44 -13.68 18.10
CA ARG A 51 0.93 -13.81 18.61
C ARG A 51 1.52 -12.51 19.16
N GLY A 52 0.72 -11.42 19.22
CA GLY A 52 1.15 -10.13 19.75
C GLY A 52 1.87 -9.23 18.75
N VAL A 53 1.91 -9.57 17.46
CA VAL A 53 2.47 -8.70 16.42
C VAL A 53 1.48 -7.56 16.17
N ARG A 54 1.89 -6.32 16.43
CA ARG A 54 1.01 -5.15 16.33
C ARG A 54 1.31 -4.25 15.13
N SER A 55 2.61 -4.08 14.80
CA SER A 55 3.02 -3.27 13.65
C SER A 55 2.89 -4.11 12.39
N ILE A 56 1.76 -3.96 11.71
CA ILE A 56 1.43 -4.66 10.48
C ILE A 56 0.88 -3.64 9.49
N ASP A 57 1.54 -3.52 8.34
CA ASP A 57 1.06 -2.73 7.21
C ASP A 57 0.15 -3.59 6.35
N ILE A 58 -1.02 -3.12 5.95
CA ILE A 58 -2.01 -3.93 5.23
C ILE A 58 -2.55 -3.27 3.96
N GLY A 59 -2.91 -4.12 3.00
CA GLY A 59 -3.60 -3.74 1.78
C GLY A 59 -2.70 -3.05 0.75
N CYS A 60 -3.28 -2.62 -0.36
CA CYS A 60 -2.52 -2.01 -1.45
C CYS A 60 -1.84 -0.68 -1.10
N MET A 61 -2.29 -0.01 -0.06
CA MET A 61 -1.74 1.26 0.41
C MET A 61 -0.88 1.13 1.66
N GLN A 62 -0.64 -0.10 2.16
CA GLN A 62 0.20 -0.45 3.30
C GLN A 62 -0.08 0.43 4.54
N ILE A 63 -1.35 0.47 4.95
CA ILE A 63 -1.75 1.21 6.16
C ILE A 63 -1.35 0.43 7.41
N ASN A 64 -0.53 1.04 8.26
CA ASN A 64 -0.03 0.42 9.48
C ASN A 64 -1.08 0.39 10.60
N LEU A 65 -1.45 -0.80 11.05
CA LEU A 65 -2.50 -0.99 12.07
C LEU A 65 -2.12 -0.47 13.47
N LEU A 66 -0.83 -0.40 13.79
CA LEU A 66 -0.37 0.16 15.06
C LEU A 66 -0.46 1.69 15.08
N HIS A 67 -0.05 2.33 13.97
CA HIS A 67 -0.04 3.79 13.87
C HIS A 67 -1.41 4.37 13.51
N HIS A 68 -2.28 3.56 12.91
CA HIS A 68 -3.63 3.92 12.50
C HIS A 68 -4.68 2.95 13.07
N PRO A 69 -4.81 2.85 14.42
CA PRO A 69 -5.63 1.81 15.06
C PRO A 69 -7.14 1.96 14.79
N THR A 70 -7.57 3.11 14.32
CA THR A 70 -8.99 3.41 13.99
C THR A 70 -9.23 3.55 12.49
N ALA A 71 -8.24 3.15 11.67
CA ALA A 71 -8.35 3.26 10.20
C ALA A 71 -9.51 2.43 9.64
N PHE A 72 -9.71 1.26 10.20
CA PHE A 72 -10.70 0.28 9.76
C PHE A 72 -11.44 -0.31 10.95
N PRO A 73 -12.74 -0.64 10.79
CA PRO A 73 -13.51 -1.31 11.85
C PRO A 73 -13.02 -2.75 12.09
N ASP A 74 -12.52 -3.41 11.07
CA ASP A 74 -12.04 -4.79 11.09
C ASP A 74 -11.03 -5.06 9.94
N LEU A 75 -10.46 -6.26 9.90
CA LEU A 75 -9.53 -6.66 8.84
C LEU A 75 -10.22 -6.82 7.48
N GLU A 76 -11.48 -7.21 7.49
CA GLU A 76 -12.30 -7.32 6.30
C GLU A 76 -12.39 -5.98 5.56
N ALA A 77 -12.66 -4.91 6.27
CA ALA A 77 -12.65 -3.56 5.72
C ALA A 77 -11.24 -3.11 5.32
N GLY A 78 -10.24 -3.44 6.14
CA GLY A 78 -8.84 -3.10 5.88
C GLY A 78 -8.29 -3.72 4.59
N PHE A 79 -8.69 -4.93 4.24
CA PHE A 79 -8.33 -5.64 3.01
C PHE A 79 -9.34 -5.45 1.87
N ASP A 80 -10.39 -4.66 2.06
CA ASP A 80 -11.19 -4.17 0.95
C ASP A 80 -10.44 -3.06 0.21
N PRO A 81 -10.16 -3.23 -1.11
CA PRO A 81 -9.31 -2.27 -1.83
C PRO A 81 -9.88 -0.86 -1.84
N ALA A 82 -11.21 -0.71 -1.97
CA ALA A 82 -11.83 0.61 -2.01
C ALA A 82 -11.72 1.32 -0.66
N THR A 83 -11.97 0.60 0.43
CA THR A 83 -11.86 1.10 1.81
C THR A 83 -10.42 1.44 2.17
N ASN A 84 -9.47 0.59 1.79
CA ASN A 84 -8.04 0.82 2.02
C ASN A 84 -7.52 2.08 1.31
N VAL A 85 -7.87 2.23 0.02
CA VAL A 85 -7.52 3.42 -0.76
C VAL A 85 -8.24 4.67 -0.22
N ALA A 86 -9.51 4.58 0.15
CA ALA A 86 -10.25 5.72 0.69
C ALA A 86 -9.61 6.26 1.99
N TYR A 87 -9.13 5.37 2.87
CA TYR A 87 -8.38 5.79 4.04
C TYR A 87 -7.07 6.50 3.65
N ALA A 88 -6.29 5.93 2.76
CA ALA A 88 -5.03 6.53 2.30
C ALA A 88 -5.23 7.92 1.70
N VAL A 89 -6.33 8.13 0.96
CA VAL A 89 -6.70 9.45 0.42
C VAL A 89 -6.91 10.47 1.53
N ARG A 90 -7.69 10.11 2.57
CA ARG A 90 -7.92 11.01 3.71
C ARG A 90 -6.61 11.35 4.40
N TYR A 91 -5.82 10.34 4.71
CA TYR A 91 -4.54 10.52 5.40
C TYR A 91 -3.57 11.40 4.58
N LEU A 92 -3.45 11.15 3.27
CA LEU A 92 -2.59 11.96 2.40
C LEU A 92 -3.05 13.43 2.31
N ARG A 93 -4.37 13.68 2.30
CA ARG A 93 -4.92 15.03 2.36
C ARG A 93 -4.65 15.73 3.69
N GLU A 94 -4.72 15.01 4.80
CA GLU A 94 -4.36 15.53 6.12
C GLU A 94 -2.87 15.92 6.17
N LEU A 95 -2.00 15.09 5.59
CA LEU A 95 -0.57 15.39 5.47
C LEU A 95 -0.34 16.63 4.61
N GLN A 96 -1.03 16.75 3.49
CA GLN A 96 -0.93 17.91 2.61
C GLN A 96 -1.44 19.18 3.29
N ALA A 97 -2.56 19.12 3.99
CA ALA A 97 -3.10 20.28 4.70
C ALA A 97 -2.14 20.78 5.81
N ARG A 98 -1.38 19.87 6.43
CA ARG A 98 -0.38 20.22 7.46
C ARG A 98 0.93 20.74 6.87
N SER A 99 1.37 20.19 5.75
CA SER A 99 2.65 20.54 5.13
C SER A 99 2.55 21.69 4.10
N GLY A 100 1.37 21.92 3.56
CA GLY A 100 1.13 22.87 2.46
C GLY A 100 1.63 22.42 1.10
N ASP A 101 2.25 21.24 1.00
CA ASP A 101 2.91 20.74 -0.21
C ASP A 101 2.68 19.25 -0.43
N TRP A 102 2.33 18.84 -1.67
CA TRP A 102 2.07 17.45 -2.00
C TRP A 102 3.31 16.57 -2.00
N ASN A 103 4.48 17.09 -2.36
CA ASN A 103 5.72 16.33 -2.34
C ASN A 103 6.11 16.00 -0.90
N GLN A 104 5.95 16.99 -0.01
CA GLN A 104 6.16 16.80 1.42
C GLN A 104 5.13 15.83 2.02
N ALA A 105 3.87 15.91 1.62
CA ALA A 105 2.83 14.98 2.05
C ALA A 105 3.16 13.52 1.63
N VAL A 106 3.64 13.31 0.42
CA VAL A 106 4.09 12.00 -0.06
C VAL A 106 5.27 11.49 0.76
N ALA A 107 6.25 12.34 1.05
CA ALA A 107 7.39 11.97 1.89
C ALA A 107 6.93 11.52 3.29
N LEU A 108 6.08 12.33 3.93
CA LEU A 108 5.52 12.08 5.26
C LEU A 108 4.58 10.86 5.32
N TYR A 109 3.96 10.50 4.21
CA TYR A 109 3.13 9.29 4.12
C TYR A 109 3.91 8.04 4.52
N HIS A 110 5.15 7.94 4.08
CA HIS A 110 6.03 6.82 4.38
C HIS A 110 6.80 7.00 5.70
N SER A 111 7.33 8.18 5.95
CA SER A 111 8.17 8.40 7.14
C SER A 111 8.28 9.86 7.52
N ALA A 112 8.23 10.13 8.82
CA ALA A 112 8.60 11.42 9.38
C ALA A 112 10.13 11.66 9.40
N THR A 113 10.94 10.62 9.16
CA THR A 113 12.40 10.74 9.01
C THR A 113 12.71 11.34 7.64
N PRO A 114 13.33 12.55 7.55
CA PRO A 114 13.47 13.28 6.28
C PRO A 114 14.13 12.47 5.17
N GLU A 115 15.22 11.77 5.46
CA GLU A 115 15.98 10.98 4.47
C GLU A 115 15.15 9.84 3.89
N ARG A 116 14.39 9.12 4.74
CA ARG A 116 13.52 8.02 4.32
C ARG A 116 12.35 8.53 3.50
N GLY A 117 11.73 9.63 3.95
CA GLY A 117 10.64 10.28 3.24
C GLY A 117 11.05 10.76 1.85
N LEU A 118 12.24 11.38 1.72
CA LEU A 118 12.76 11.86 0.44
C LEU A 118 12.99 10.71 -0.56
N ILE A 119 13.63 9.63 -0.12
CA ILE A 119 13.86 8.45 -0.97
C ILE A 119 12.52 7.86 -1.45
N TYR A 120 11.55 7.76 -0.55
CA TYR A 120 10.22 7.29 -0.90
C TYR A 120 9.52 8.21 -1.90
N GLN A 121 9.53 9.50 -1.67
CA GLN A 121 8.94 10.51 -2.56
C GLN A 121 9.55 10.41 -3.97
N GLN A 122 10.86 10.27 -4.10
CA GLN A 122 11.53 10.08 -5.39
C GLN A 122 11.05 8.82 -6.11
N ARG A 123 10.85 7.70 -5.40
CA ARG A 123 10.31 6.46 -5.97
C ARG A 123 8.88 6.64 -6.47
N VAL A 124 8.04 7.35 -5.71
CA VAL A 124 6.65 7.64 -6.11
C VAL A 124 6.64 8.52 -7.36
N MET A 125 7.50 9.54 -7.45
CA MET A 125 7.59 10.41 -8.63
C MET A 125 8.09 9.66 -9.87
N ALA A 126 9.05 8.76 -9.71
CA ALA A 126 9.49 7.87 -10.79
C ALA A 126 8.36 6.95 -11.27
N ALA A 127 7.59 6.38 -10.36
CA ALA A 127 6.42 5.57 -10.69
C ALA A 127 5.30 6.36 -11.37
N LEU A 128 5.14 7.63 -11.01
CA LEU A 128 4.14 8.54 -11.58
C LEU A 128 4.50 8.94 -13.03
N SER A 129 5.77 9.23 -13.29
CA SER A 129 6.27 9.63 -14.62
C SER A 129 6.46 8.46 -15.59
N GLY A 130 6.34 7.22 -15.11
CA GLY A 130 6.61 6.02 -15.91
C GLY A 130 8.10 5.82 -16.22
N GLN A 131 8.99 6.59 -15.62
CA GLN A 131 10.44 6.50 -15.82
C GLN A 131 11.05 5.45 -14.87
N GLY A 132 11.34 4.25 -15.43
CA GLY A 132 12.27 3.33 -14.79
C GLY A 132 11.92 2.82 -13.40
N PHE A 133 10.63 2.83 -13.03
CA PHE A 133 10.22 2.27 -11.75
C PHE A 133 10.48 0.76 -11.73
N VAL A 134 11.46 0.35 -10.95
CA VAL A 134 11.68 -1.06 -10.61
C VAL A 134 11.04 -1.28 -9.25
N PRO A 135 10.06 -2.20 -9.13
CA PRO A 135 9.56 -2.62 -7.82
C PRO A 135 10.77 -3.03 -6.97
N GLY A 136 10.81 -2.61 -5.72
CA GLY A 136 11.80 -3.11 -4.78
C GLY A 136 11.74 -4.64 -4.74
N PRO A 137 12.81 -5.33 -4.29
CA PRO A 137 12.75 -6.77 -4.10
C PRO A 137 11.56 -7.06 -3.20
N ALA A 138 10.58 -7.80 -3.76
CA ALA A 138 9.46 -8.26 -2.97
C ALA A 138 10.01 -9.19 -1.89
N PRO A 139 9.81 -8.91 -0.60
CA PRO A 139 10.26 -9.82 0.44
C PRO A 139 9.57 -11.15 0.22
N GLY A 140 10.32 -12.23 0.04
CA GLY A 140 9.88 -13.62 0.16
C GLY A 140 8.72 -14.09 -0.74
N VAL A 141 8.60 -13.65 -1.99
CA VAL A 141 7.49 -14.04 -2.86
C VAL A 141 7.70 -15.45 -3.41
N ILE A 142 6.82 -16.36 -3.00
CA ILE A 142 6.53 -17.58 -3.76
C ILE A 142 5.62 -17.16 -4.94
N PRO A 143 6.00 -17.42 -6.20
CA PRO A 143 5.14 -17.10 -7.33
C PRO A 143 3.88 -17.96 -7.29
N LEU A 144 2.72 -17.36 -7.02
CA LEU A 144 1.45 -18.03 -7.17
C LEU A 144 0.87 -17.73 -8.56
N PRO A 145 0.48 -18.73 -9.34
CA PRO A 145 -0.29 -18.53 -10.55
C PRO A 145 -1.70 -18.09 -10.17
N GLY A 146 -2.07 -16.86 -10.47
CA GLY A 146 -3.42 -16.35 -10.25
C GLY A 146 -3.79 -15.36 -11.33
N PRO A 147 -5.10 -15.22 -11.64
CA PRO A 147 -5.57 -14.25 -12.63
C PRO A 147 -5.14 -12.83 -12.24
N ALA A 148 -4.79 -12.06 -13.25
CA ALA A 148 -4.40 -10.67 -13.08
C ALA A 148 -5.53 -9.87 -12.41
N MET A 149 -5.32 -9.47 -11.15
CA MET A 149 -6.20 -8.57 -10.41
C MET A 149 -5.93 -7.12 -10.83
N ALA A 150 -5.79 -6.91 -12.16
CA ALA A 150 -5.52 -5.62 -12.72
C ALA A 150 -6.65 -4.64 -12.38
N GLY A 151 -6.33 -3.60 -11.63
CA GLY A 151 -7.21 -2.46 -11.44
C GLY A 151 -7.93 -2.34 -10.11
N LEU A 152 -7.93 -3.34 -9.21
CA LEU A 152 -8.66 -3.24 -7.93
C LEU A 152 -8.17 -2.10 -7.03
N CYS A 153 -6.87 -1.87 -6.97
CA CYS A 153 -6.30 -0.75 -6.21
C CYS A 153 -6.15 0.54 -7.05
N ALA A 154 -6.32 0.46 -8.36
CA ALA A 154 -6.26 1.61 -9.26
C ALA A 154 -7.63 2.21 -9.58
N SER A 155 -8.70 1.42 -9.42
CA SER A 155 -10.06 1.82 -9.73
C SER A 155 -10.79 2.42 -8.53
N GLY A 156 -10.22 3.45 -7.94
CA GLY A 156 -11.03 4.46 -7.24
C GLY A 156 -11.91 5.20 -8.25
N ARG A 157 -12.86 4.50 -8.88
CA ARG A 157 -13.95 5.14 -9.64
C ARG A 157 -14.94 5.73 -8.65
N GLY A 158 -14.54 6.81 -8.06
CA GLY A 158 -15.39 7.69 -7.33
C GLY A 158 -14.77 9.06 -7.51
N ALA A 159 -15.33 9.86 -8.38
CA ALA A 159 -14.94 11.21 -8.68
C ALA A 159 -14.27 11.94 -7.50
N VAL A 160 -12.99 12.13 -7.57
CA VAL A 160 -12.34 13.24 -6.91
C VAL A 160 -11.65 14.03 -8.01
N MET A 161 -12.45 14.93 -8.60
CA MET A 161 -11.85 16.09 -9.24
C MET A 161 -11.14 16.90 -8.15
N LEU A 162 -9.89 17.16 -8.34
CA LEU A 162 -9.17 18.22 -7.69
C LEU A 162 -9.67 19.55 -8.18
#